data_803dc3815c07d06490972f8c8c2b03e4
#
_entry.id   803dc3815c07d06490972f8c8c2b03e4
#
_cell.length_a   1.000
_cell.length_b   1.000
_cell.length_c   1.000
_cell.angle_alpha   90.00
_cell.angle_beta   90.00
_cell.angle_gamma   90.00
#
_symmetry.space_group_name_H-M   'P 1'
#
loop_
_entity.id
_entity.type
_entity.pdbx_description
1 polymer ?
#
loop_
_entity_poly.entity_id
_entity_poly.type
_entity_poly.pdbx_seq_one_letter_code
_entity_poly.pdbx_strand_id
1 'polypeptide(L)'
;MAKVDPEKLHDLHLIISSIGRPEHLTLFELGIAKKVDFAFAGPQSLRVAQLLEDGVLEIGAIHTYVELYARLLVDLAPNVALVCAEQADSEGNLYTGPGTEDTPVIVEAAAFHDAIVIVQADRIVEKLPRVDIPSSWVDVVVESDRLYALEPLFTRDPRQINDLQILIGMMVIRGIYERHEVRSLNHGIGFDTAAIELLLPTYGESLGLRGKICEHWALNPHPTLIPAIESGWVKTIHCFGSEVGMEDYIRARSDIFFTGRDGSLRSNRFLCQLAGQYAVDAFIGSTLQIDGDANSSTVTSGRIAGFGGAPKHGS
;
A
#
# COMPACT_ATOMS: atom_id res chain seq x y z
N MET A 1 -22.88 -0.67 -11.88
CA MET A 1 -22.98 0.54 -11.04
C MET A 1 -24.43 0.67 -10.58
N ALA A 2 -24.65 0.64 -9.26
CA ALA A 2 -25.96 1.02 -8.73
C ALA A 2 -26.27 2.43 -9.24
N LYS A 3 -27.52 2.67 -9.59
CA LYS A 3 -27.97 4.03 -9.98
C LYS A 3 -28.00 4.89 -8.71
N VAL A 4 -26.87 5.53 -8.42
CA VAL A 4 -26.83 6.56 -7.41
C VAL A 4 -27.58 7.76 -7.99
N ASP A 5 -28.54 8.26 -7.22
CA ASP A 5 -29.26 9.47 -7.57
C ASP A 5 -28.39 10.69 -7.19
N PRO A 6 -27.82 11.43 -8.16
CA PRO A 6 -26.93 12.55 -7.86
C PRO A 6 -27.61 13.67 -7.07
N GLU A 7 -28.94 13.75 -7.10
CA GLU A 7 -29.70 14.73 -6.31
C GLU A 7 -29.67 14.40 -4.81
N LYS A 8 -29.41 13.12 -4.47
CA LYS A 8 -29.37 12.66 -3.08
C LYS A 8 -27.98 12.49 -2.54
N LEU A 9 -26.99 12.33 -3.42
CA LEU A 9 -25.61 12.09 -3.03
C LEU A 9 -24.70 12.96 -3.90
N HIS A 10 -24.25 14.08 -3.37
CA HIS A 10 -23.42 15.06 -4.05
C HIS A 10 -22.43 15.71 -3.08
N ASP A 11 -21.43 16.38 -3.60
CA ASP A 11 -20.41 17.15 -2.86
C ASP A 11 -19.69 16.35 -1.75
N LEU A 12 -19.56 15.04 -1.92
CA LEU A 12 -18.86 14.21 -0.94
C LEU A 12 -17.38 14.60 -0.84
N HIS A 13 -16.85 14.57 0.37
CA HIS A 13 -15.43 14.61 0.64
C HIS A 13 -14.91 13.16 0.76
N LEU A 14 -14.09 12.74 -0.19
CA LEU A 14 -13.46 11.43 -0.16
C LEU A 14 -12.14 11.49 0.60
N ILE A 15 -11.94 10.55 1.51
CA ILE A 15 -10.68 10.32 2.20
C ILE A 15 -10.22 8.94 1.79
N ILE A 16 -9.16 8.86 0.99
CA ILE A 16 -8.72 7.62 0.37
C ILE A 16 -7.19 7.56 0.36
N SER A 17 -6.60 6.47 0.83
CA SER A 17 -5.14 6.34 0.86
C SER A 17 -4.53 6.31 -0.55
N SER A 18 -5.17 5.62 -1.48
CA SER A 18 -4.66 5.50 -2.85
C SER A 18 -5.77 5.64 -3.89
N ILE A 19 -5.61 6.60 -4.80
CA ILE A 19 -6.44 6.74 -6.00
C ILE A 19 -5.91 5.79 -7.08
N GLY A 20 -6.02 4.49 -6.83
CA GLY A 20 -5.48 3.47 -7.72
C GLY A 20 -6.33 3.21 -8.95
N ARG A 21 -7.67 3.40 -8.85
CA ARG A 21 -8.62 3.02 -9.90
C ARG A 21 -9.22 4.23 -10.61
N PRO A 22 -9.45 4.14 -11.93
CA PRO A 22 -10.12 5.21 -12.67
C PRO A 22 -11.55 5.49 -12.15
N GLU A 23 -12.24 4.48 -11.61
CA GLU A 23 -13.60 4.64 -11.06
C GLU A 23 -13.65 5.58 -9.87
N HIS A 24 -12.60 5.72 -9.09
CA HIS A 24 -12.53 6.70 -8.00
C HIS A 24 -12.70 8.13 -8.54
N LEU A 25 -12.10 8.42 -9.69
CA LEU A 25 -12.20 9.75 -10.30
C LEU A 25 -13.53 9.98 -11.01
N THR A 26 -14.20 8.93 -11.45
CA THR A 26 -15.55 9.03 -12.04
C THR A 26 -16.57 9.62 -11.06
N LEU A 27 -16.37 9.45 -9.74
CA LEU A 27 -17.23 10.05 -8.72
C LEU A 27 -17.20 11.58 -8.77
N PHE A 28 -16.05 12.17 -9.09
CA PHE A 28 -15.90 13.63 -9.26
C PHE A 28 -16.52 14.10 -10.56
N GLU A 29 -16.31 13.38 -11.67
CA GLU A 29 -16.89 13.69 -12.96
C GLU A 29 -18.43 13.65 -12.97
N LEU A 30 -19.02 12.81 -12.12
CA LEU A 30 -20.46 12.72 -11.93
C LEU A 30 -21.00 13.71 -10.88
N GLY A 31 -20.15 14.54 -10.26
CA GLY A 31 -20.56 15.48 -9.22
C GLY A 31 -20.97 14.82 -7.89
N ILE A 32 -20.73 13.53 -7.71
CA ILE A 32 -20.99 12.80 -6.47
C ILE A 32 -19.98 13.22 -5.40
N ALA A 33 -18.69 13.27 -5.76
CA ALA A 33 -17.63 13.77 -4.91
C ALA A 33 -17.11 15.12 -5.44
N LYS A 34 -16.62 15.97 -4.53
CA LYS A 34 -16.06 17.26 -4.85
C LYS A 34 -14.63 17.43 -4.32
N LYS A 35 -14.36 16.94 -3.13
CA LYS A 35 -13.10 17.11 -2.45
C LYS A 35 -12.45 15.77 -2.15
N VAL A 36 -11.11 15.71 -2.18
CA VAL A 36 -10.35 14.52 -1.83
C VAL A 36 -9.16 14.86 -0.92
N ASP A 37 -8.95 14.04 0.09
CA ASP A 37 -7.69 13.88 0.82
C ASP A 37 -7.11 12.50 0.48
N PHE A 38 -5.83 12.44 0.08
CA PHE A 38 -5.21 11.19 -0.35
C PHE A 38 -3.70 11.18 -0.09
N ALA A 39 -3.08 10.01 -0.20
CA ALA A 39 -1.63 9.86 -0.07
C ALA A 39 -0.96 9.57 -1.42
N PHE A 40 -1.61 8.79 -2.28
CA PHE A 40 -1.03 8.34 -3.53
C PHE A 40 -2.05 8.26 -4.66
N ALA A 41 -1.72 8.80 -5.83
CA ALA A 41 -2.58 8.76 -7.02
C ALA A 41 -1.97 7.96 -8.19
N GLY A 42 -0.68 7.62 -8.12
CA GLY A 42 0.03 6.73 -9.04
C GLY A 42 -0.41 6.78 -10.50
N PRO A 43 -1.04 5.70 -11.00
CA PRO A 43 -1.49 5.62 -12.38
C PRO A 43 -2.48 6.71 -12.78
N GLN A 44 -3.23 7.26 -11.83
CA GLN A 44 -4.23 8.29 -12.07
C GLN A 44 -3.70 9.73 -11.96
N SER A 45 -2.41 9.89 -11.71
CA SER A 45 -1.79 11.20 -11.43
C SER A 45 -1.98 12.28 -12.49
N LEU A 46 -2.06 11.89 -13.76
CA LEU A 46 -2.35 12.82 -14.88
C LEU A 46 -3.81 13.26 -14.85
N ARG A 47 -4.74 12.33 -14.64
CA ARG A 47 -6.17 12.62 -14.62
C ARG A 47 -6.56 13.43 -13.38
N VAL A 48 -5.93 13.19 -12.22
CA VAL A 48 -6.10 14.01 -11.01
C VAL A 48 -5.69 15.46 -11.30
N ALA A 49 -4.54 15.68 -11.94
CA ALA A 49 -4.09 17.02 -12.31
C ALA A 49 -5.08 17.71 -13.25
N GLN A 50 -5.59 17.00 -14.26
CA GLN A 50 -6.55 17.53 -15.21
C GLN A 50 -7.88 17.94 -14.53
N LEU A 51 -8.43 17.07 -13.69
CA LEU A 51 -9.69 17.35 -12.98
C LEU A 51 -9.56 18.53 -12.00
N LEU A 52 -8.37 18.72 -11.42
CA LEU A 52 -8.06 19.88 -10.59
C LEU A 52 -8.02 21.17 -11.44
N GLU A 53 -7.34 21.16 -12.58
CA GLU A 53 -7.25 22.28 -13.52
C GLU A 53 -8.64 22.67 -14.07
N ASP A 54 -9.49 21.69 -14.33
CA ASP A 54 -10.85 21.88 -14.81
C ASP A 54 -11.83 22.33 -13.71
N GLY A 55 -11.39 22.40 -12.45
CA GLY A 55 -12.20 22.79 -11.31
C GLY A 55 -13.28 21.76 -10.92
N VAL A 56 -13.16 20.53 -11.38
CA VAL A 56 -14.06 19.41 -11.09
C VAL A 56 -13.72 18.76 -9.75
N LEU A 57 -12.45 18.80 -9.36
CA LEU A 57 -11.92 18.18 -8.14
C LEU A 57 -11.20 19.23 -7.30
N GLU A 58 -11.46 19.22 -5.99
CA GLU A 58 -10.71 19.99 -5.00
C GLU A 58 -9.81 19.06 -4.18
N ILE A 59 -8.54 19.43 -3.99
CA ILE A 59 -7.63 18.70 -3.11
C ILE A 59 -7.67 19.34 -1.73
N GLY A 60 -8.03 18.57 -0.70
CA GLY A 60 -7.94 18.95 0.70
C GLY A 60 -6.50 18.99 1.14
N ALA A 61 -5.83 17.84 1.08
CA ALA A 61 -4.39 17.71 1.28
C ALA A 61 -3.85 16.44 0.60
N ILE A 62 -2.55 16.46 0.34
CA ILE A 62 -1.78 15.28 -0.06
C ILE A 62 -0.95 14.87 1.14
N HIS A 63 -1.20 13.68 1.65
CA HIS A 63 -0.63 13.15 2.87
C HIS A 63 0.47 12.13 2.61
N THR A 64 1.26 11.82 3.62
CA THR A 64 1.91 10.53 3.71
C THR A 64 0.91 9.51 4.27
N TYR A 65 1.10 8.21 4.05
CA TYR A 65 0.18 7.21 4.61
C TYR A 65 0.02 7.33 6.14
N VAL A 66 1.11 7.48 6.87
CA VAL A 66 1.06 7.57 8.34
C VAL A 66 0.37 8.84 8.81
N GLU A 67 0.59 9.95 8.11
CA GLU A 67 -0.13 11.19 8.42
C GLU A 67 -1.63 11.03 8.17
N LEU A 68 -2.02 10.45 7.02
CA LEU A 68 -3.42 10.20 6.72
C LEU A 68 -4.08 9.32 7.79
N TYR A 69 -3.42 8.22 8.19
CA TYR A 69 -3.96 7.34 9.23
C TYR A 69 -4.07 8.04 10.59
N ALA A 70 -3.10 8.87 10.95
CA ALA A 70 -3.19 9.66 12.17
C ALA A 70 -4.37 10.65 12.11
N ARG A 71 -4.57 11.30 11.00
CA ARG A 71 -5.65 12.26 10.80
C ARG A 71 -7.04 11.63 10.76
N LEU A 72 -7.17 10.39 10.26
CA LEU A 72 -8.42 9.63 10.36
C LEU A 72 -8.88 9.46 11.82
N LEU A 73 -7.93 9.33 12.75
CA LEU A 73 -8.22 9.16 14.18
C LEU A 73 -8.39 10.50 14.93
N VAL A 74 -8.06 11.64 14.32
CA VAL A 74 -8.03 12.94 15.01
C VAL A 74 -9.03 13.93 14.41
N ASP A 75 -8.90 14.27 13.14
CA ASP A 75 -9.63 15.40 12.53
C ASP A 75 -10.22 15.11 11.13
N LEU A 76 -9.82 14.05 10.48
CA LEU A 76 -10.40 13.56 9.23
C LEU A 76 -11.25 12.30 9.43
N ALA A 77 -11.89 12.16 10.59
CA ALA A 77 -12.74 11.01 10.87
C ALA A 77 -13.86 10.89 9.82
N PRO A 78 -14.03 9.72 9.17
CA PRO A 78 -15.09 9.54 8.19
C PRO A 78 -16.45 9.47 8.86
N ASN A 79 -17.50 9.97 8.20
CA ASN A 79 -18.89 9.74 8.63
C ASN A 79 -19.39 8.37 8.16
N VAL A 80 -18.84 7.88 7.06
CA VAL A 80 -19.12 6.55 6.50
C VAL A 80 -17.82 5.94 6.02
N ALA A 81 -17.52 4.73 6.48
CA ALA A 81 -16.43 3.92 5.97
C ALA A 81 -16.97 2.88 5.00
N LEU A 82 -16.44 2.86 3.78
CA LEU A 82 -16.71 1.84 2.77
C LEU A 82 -15.46 1.01 2.58
N VAL A 83 -15.49 -0.24 3.01
CA VAL A 83 -14.32 -1.12 2.99
C VAL A 83 -14.61 -2.48 2.39
N CYS A 84 -13.56 -3.20 2.01
CA CYS A 84 -13.66 -4.58 1.54
C CYS A 84 -13.03 -5.54 2.55
N ALA A 85 -13.54 -6.77 2.59
CA ALA A 85 -12.98 -7.88 3.33
C ALA A 85 -13.01 -9.16 2.49
N GLU A 86 -12.07 -10.07 2.71
CA GLU A 86 -12.06 -11.35 2.01
C GLU A 86 -13.22 -12.24 2.47
N GLN A 87 -13.50 -12.24 3.77
CA GLN A 87 -14.60 -13.03 4.35
C GLN A 87 -15.26 -12.31 5.51
N ALA A 88 -16.56 -12.55 5.68
CA ALA A 88 -17.30 -12.24 6.88
C ALA A 88 -17.97 -13.51 7.42
N ASP A 89 -18.20 -13.58 8.74
CA ASP A 89 -19.07 -14.61 9.31
C ASP A 89 -20.52 -14.13 9.47
N SER A 90 -21.38 -15.02 9.95
CA SER A 90 -22.80 -14.71 10.18
C SER A 90 -23.05 -13.69 11.30
N GLU A 91 -22.04 -13.44 12.13
CA GLU A 91 -22.10 -12.44 13.23
C GLU A 91 -21.59 -11.08 12.75
N GLY A 92 -21.00 -10.98 11.55
CA GLY A 92 -20.42 -9.76 10.99
C GLY A 92 -18.96 -9.53 11.36
N ASN A 93 -18.27 -10.50 11.98
CA ASN A 93 -16.82 -10.43 12.12
C ASN A 93 -16.15 -10.56 10.77
N LEU A 94 -14.97 -9.94 10.59
CA LEU A 94 -14.30 -9.89 9.31
C LEU A 94 -12.90 -10.53 9.36
N TYR A 95 -12.58 -11.20 8.27
CA TYR A 95 -11.25 -11.60 7.89
C TYR A 95 -10.83 -10.79 6.65
N THR A 96 -9.82 -9.94 6.83
CA THR A 96 -9.41 -9.01 5.78
C THR A 96 -8.49 -9.63 4.73
N GLY A 97 -7.89 -10.77 5.03
CA GLY A 97 -6.90 -11.39 4.14
C GLY A 97 -5.59 -10.59 4.06
N PRO A 98 -4.65 -10.99 3.19
CA PRO A 98 -3.36 -10.33 3.04
C PRO A 98 -3.40 -9.04 2.21
N GLY A 99 -4.49 -8.80 1.47
CA GLY A 99 -4.57 -7.72 0.48
C GLY A 99 -5.25 -6.42 0.93
N THR A 100 -5.66 -6.31 2.20
CA THR A 100 -6.49 -5.18 2.68
C THR A 100 -5.75 -4.33 3.70
N GLU A 101 -4.67 -3.74 3.29
CA GLU A 101 -3.69 -3.06 4.14
C GLU A 101 -4.27 -1.91 4.98
N ASP A 102 -5.19 -1.12 4.43
CA ASP A 102 -5.76 0.07 5.09
C ASP A 102 -7.07 -0.20 5.83
N THR A 103 -7.77 -1.27 5.49
CA THR A 103 -9.10 -1.58 6.03
C THR A 103 -9.15 -1.53 7.56
N PRO A 104 -8.22 -2.14 8.31
CA PRO A 104 -8.29 -2.12 9.77
C PRO A 104 -8.25 -0.72 10.37
N VAL A 105 -7.38 0.17 9.88
CA VAL A 105 -7.25 1.53 10.44
C VAL A 105 -8.45 2.41 10.08
N ILE A 106 -9.02 2.23 8.89
CA ILE A 106 -10.21 2.96 8.45
C ILE A 106 -11.41 2.57 9.32
N VAL A 107 -11.61 1.27 9.53
CA VAL A 107 -12.72 0.76 10.37
C VAL A 107 -12.54 1.18 11.83
N GLU A 108 -11.33 1.07 12.38
CA GLU A 108 -11.04 1.49 13.75
C GLU A 108 -11.35 2.98 13.96
N ALA A 109 -10.89 3.83 13.03
CA ALA A 109 -11.16 5.26 13.08
C ALA A 109 -12.67 5.57 12.98
N ALA A 110 -13.38 4.91 12.06
CA ALA A 110 -14.81 5.08 11.90
C ALA A 110 -15.58 4.64 13.15
N ALA A 111 -15.29 3.46 13.68
CA ALA A 111 -15.95 2.93 14.86
C ALA A 111 -15.71 3.78 16.12
N PHE A 112 -14.53 4.36 16.29
CA PHE A 112 -14.22 5.24 17.43
C PHE A 112 -14.90 6.61 17.35
N HIS A 113 -15.40 6.99 16.20
CA HIS A 113 -16.13 8.23 15.96
C HIS A 113 -17.63 8.03 15.70
N ASP A 114 -18.17 6.86 16.05
CA ASP A 114 -19.57 6.49 15.86
C ASP A 114 -20.06 6.67 14.40
N ALA A 115 -19.15 6.44 13.44
CA ALA A 115 -19.43 6.49 12.02
C ALA A 115 -20.03 5.17 11.52
N ILE A 116 -20.69 5.21 10.39
CA ILE A 116 -21.29 4.03 9.77
C ILE A 116 -20.19 3.23 9.03
N VAL A 117 -20.04 1.95 9.33
CA VAL A 117 -19.10 1.04 8.67
C VAL A 117 -19.86 0.05 7.79
N ILE A 118 -19.67 0.18 6.48
CA ILE A 118 -20.26 -0.69 5.45
C ILE A 118 -19.16 -1.52 4.81
N VAL A 119 -19.33 -2.83 4.86
CA VAL A 119 -18.32 -3.78 4.36
C VAL A 119 -18.87 -4.56 3.18
N GLN A 120 -18.12 -4.58 2.10
CA GLN A 120 -18.30 -5.55 1.04
C GLN A 120 -17.40 -6.75 1.30
N ALA A 121 -17.97 -7.90 1.62
CA ALA A 121 -17.26 -9.16 1.78
C ALA A 121 -17.34 -10.00 0.50
N ASP A 122 -16.24 -10.63 0.12
CA ASP A 122 -16.25 -11.55 -1.04
C ASP A 122 -17.10 -12.79 -0.76
N ARG A 123 -17.12 -13.24 0.48
CA ARG A 123 -17.90 -14.40 0.92
C ARG A 123 -18.37 -14.25 2.36
N ILE A 124 -19.56 -14.78 2.62
CA ILE A 124 -20.03 -15.02 3.98
C ILE A 124 -19.81 -16.51 4.29
N VAL A 125 -19.11 -16.80 5.39
CA VAL A 125 -18.71 -18.15 5.79
C VAL A 125 -19.20 -18.47 7.19
N GLU A 126 -19.29 -19.76 7.53
CA GLU A 126 -19.67 -20.19 8.88
C GLU A 126 -18.57 -19.90 9.91
N LYS A 127 -17.30 -20.03 9.49
CA LYS A 127 -16.14 -19.84 10.38
C LYS A 127 -15.00 -19.15 9.65
N LEU A 128 -14.52 -18.05 10.22
CA LEU A 128 -13.35 -17.34 9.74
C LEU A 128 -12.05 -18.05 10.09
N PRO A 129 -10.99 -17.89 9.28
CA PRO A 129 -9.64 -18.31 9.66
C PRO A 129 -9.15 -17.64 10.95
N ARG A 130 -9.50 -16.38 11.13
CA ARG A 130 -9.30 -15.54 12.32
C ARG A 130 -10.23 -14.32 12.22
N VAL A 131 -10.40 -13.61 13.32
CA VAL A 131 -11.11 -12.32 13.32
C VAL A 131 -10.08 -11.18 13.29
N ASP A 132 -10.06 -10.43 12.20
CA ASP A 132 -9.23 -9.23 12.07
C ASP A 132 -9.96 -7.97 12.55
N ILE A 133 -11.28 -7.91 12.32
CA ILE A 133 -12.17 -6.83 12.72
C ILE A 133 -13.40 -7.43 13.38
N PRO A 134 -13.70 -7.05 14.63
CA PRO A 134 -14.86 -7.58 15.34
C PRO A 134 -16.17 -7.00 14.80
N SER A 135 -17.24 -7.78 14.84
CA SER A 135 -18.58 -7.36 14.40
C SER A 135 -19.11 -6.11 15.11
N SER A 136 -18.65 -5.83 16.33
CA SER A 136 -19.02 -4.61 17.07
C SER A 136 -18.56 -3.30 16.42
N TRP A 137 -17.70 -3.37 15.43
CA TRP A 137 -17.21 -2.21 14.66
C TRP A 137 -17.82 -2.13 13.25
N VAL A 138 -18.79 -2.99 12.94
CA VAL A 138 -19.37 -3.12 11.61
C VAL A 138 -20.88 -2.97 11.68
N ASP A 139 -21.46 -2.06 10.90
CA ASP A 139 -22.91 -1.82 10.86
C ASP A 139 -23.60 -2.63 9.78
N VAL A 140 -22.95 -2.76 8.62
CA VAL A 140 -23.54 -3.43 7.45
C VAL A 140 -22.50 -4.31 6.75
N VAL A 141 -22.86 -5.56 6.51
CA VAL A 141 -22.10 -6.48 5.64
C VAL A 141 -22.91 -6.79 4.41
N VAL A 142 -22.30 -6.64 3.24
CA VAL A 142 -22.86 -6.98 1.94
C VAL A 142 -22.00 -8.04 1.31
N GLU A 143 -22.55 -9.20 1.01
CA GLU A 143 -21.87 -10.20 0.19
C GLU A 143 -21.82 -9.73 -1.26
N SER A 144 -20.64 -9.73 -1.83
CA SER A 144 -20.42 -9.29 -3.21
C SER A 144 -20.78 -10.40 -4.18
N ASP A 145 -21.45 -10.05 -5.26
CA ASP A 145 -21.63 -10.92 -6.43
C ASP A 145 -20.36 -11.04 -7.28
N ARG A 146 -19.33 -10.23 -6.97
CA ARG A 146 -18.02 -10.22 -7.61
C ARG A 146 -16.94 -10.14 -6.55
N LEU A 147 -15.91 -10.98 -6.67
CA LEU A 147 -14.71 -10.87 -5.84
C LEU A 147 -14.08 -9.49 -6.06
N TYR A 148 -13.63 -8.85 -4.97
CA TYR A 148 -12.81 -7.67 -5.14
C TYR A 148 -11.50 -8.06 -5.82
N ALA A 149 -11.02 -7.21 -6.72
CA ALA A 149 -9.76 -7.43 -7.40
C ALA A 149 -8.70 -6.53 -6.77
N LEU A 150 -7.56 -7.11 -6.41
CA LEU A 150 -6.37 -6.33 -6.12
C LEU A 150 -5.96 -5.60 -7.41
N GLU A 151 -5.84 -4.27 -7.32
CA GLU A 151 -5.32 -3.51 -8.45
C GLU A 151 -3.80 -3.56 -8.43
N PRO A 152 -3.16 -3.98 -9.53
CA PRO A 152 -1.73 -3.82 -9.64
C PRO A 152 -1.42 -2.32 -9.72
N LEU A 153 -0.97 -1.74 -8.62
CA LEU A 153 -0.58 -0.33 -8.57
C LEU A 153 0.56 -0.06 -9.56
N PHE A 154 1.37 -1.08 -9.84
CA PHE A 154 2.46 -1.03 -10.81
C PHE A 154 2.65 -2.39 -11.47
N THR A 155 2.76 -2.39 -12.79
CA THR A 155 3.22 -3.58 -13.51
C THR A 155 4.71 -3.76 -13.26
N ARG A 156 5.09 -4.94 -12.80
CA ARG A 156 6.48 -5.34 -12.61
C ARG A 156 6.80 -6.54 -13.48
N ASP A 157 6.56 -6.40 -14.75
CA ASP A 157 7.03 -7.39 -15.70
C ASP A 157 8.57 -7.30 -15.81
N PRO A 158 9.33 -8.30 -15.32
CA PRO A 158 10.79 -8.26 -15.35
C PRO A 158 11.37 -8.06 -16.73
N ARG A 159 10.62 -8.42 -17.79
CA ARG A 159 11.03 -8.23 -19.20
C ARG A 159 11.13 -6.76 -19.62
N GLN A 160 10.55 -5.85 -18.83
CA GLN A 160 10.62 -4.41 -19.08
C GLN A 160 11.80 -3.75 -18.37
N ILE A 161 12.55 -4.47 -17.55
CA ILE A 161 13.77 -3.97 -16.93
C ILE A 161 14.83 -3.80 -18.02
N ASN A 162 15.36 -2.60 -18.12
CA ASN A 162 16.38 -2.25 -19.12
C ASN A 162 17.80 -2.26 -18.53
N ASP A 163 18.81 -2.17 -19.40
CA ASP A 163 20.21 -2.24 -19.03
C ASP A 163 20.63 -1.13 -18.03
N LEU A 164 20.04 0.06 -18.15
CA LEU A 164 20.31 1.16 -17.22
C LEU A 164 19.84 0.82 -15.79
N GLN A 165 18.65 0.23 -15.66
CA GLN A 165 18.11 -0.20 -14.37
C GLN A 165 18.93 -1.33 -13.76
N ILE A 166 19.42 -2.24 -14.59
CA ILE A 166 20.37 -3.28 -14.14
C ILE A 166 21.67 -2.64 -13.64
N LEU A 167 22.24 -1.68 -14.38
CA LEU A 167 23.45 -0.98 -13.96
C LEU A 167 23.24 -0.20 -12.65
N ILE A 168 22.14 0.53 -12.52
CA ILE A 168 21.76 1.23 -11.29
C ILE A 168 21.66 0.23 -10.14
N GLY A 169 20.99 -0.90 -10.34
CA GLY A 169 20.88 -1.95 -9.32
C GLY A 169 22.24 -2.49 -8.85
N MET A 170 23.16 -2.74 -9.79
CA MET A 170 24.53 -3.17 -9.47
C MET A 170 25.29 -2.08 -8.67
N MET A 171 25.11 -0.81 -9.04
CA MET A 171 25.72 0.32 -8.33
C MET A 171 25.14 0.47 -6.93
N VAL A 172 23.83 0.29 -6.73
CA VAL A 172 23.19 0.32 -5.41
C VAL A 172 23.71 -0.79 -4.52
N ILE A 173 23.79 -2.03 -5.02
CA ILE A 173 24.29 -3.16 -4.25
C ILE A 173 25.73 -2.91 -3.76
N ARG A 174 26.62 -2.45 -4.62
CA ARG A 174 28.02 -2.18 -4.25
C ARG A 174 28.23 -0.84 -3.55
N GLY A 175 27.65 0.21 -4.07
CA GLY A 175 27.93 1.58 -3.62
C GLY A 175 27.17 1.97 -2.36
N ILE A 176 26.04 1.31 -2.10
CA ILE A 176 25.18 1.61 -0.95
C ILE A 176 25.11 0.41 -0.02
N TYR A 177 24.53 -0.71 -0.46
CA TYR A 177 24.23 -1.82 0.46
C TYR A 177 25.49 -2.49 1.02
N GLU A 178 26.45 -2.81 0.18
CA GLU A 178 27.73 -3.37 0.63
C GLU A 178 28.53 -2.36 1.46
N ARG A 179 28.65 -1.12 0.96
CA ARG A 179 29.44 -0.08 1.59
C ARG A 179 28.97 0.31 2.98
N HIS A 180 27.65 0.31 3.19
CA HIS A 180 27.03 0.72 4.46
C HIS A 180 26.49 -0.46 5.26
N GLU A 181 26.80 -1.70 4.83
CA GLU A 181 26.37 -2.94 5.49
C GLU A 181 24.84 -2.97 5.76
N VAL A 182 24.06 -2.51 4.77
CA VAL A 182 22.61 -2.39 4.87
C VAL A 182 21.97 -3.75 5.06
N ARG A 183 21.47 -4.04 6.23
CA ARG A 183 20.83 -5.32 6.58
C ARG A 183 19.33 -5.27 6.60
N SER A 184 18.75 -4.14 6.98
CA SER A 184 17.31 -3.90 6.97
C SER A 184 16.94 -2.79 5.99
N LEU A 185 15.90 -3.02 5.17
CA LEU A 185 15.60 -2.08 4.10
C LEU A 185 14.13 -2.11 3.68
N ASN A 186 13.75 -1.03 3.01
CA ASN A 186 12.49 -0.94 2.27
C ASN A 186 12.81 -0.60 0.80
N HIS A 187 12.10 -1.24 -0.11
CA HIS A 187 12.06 -0.84 -1.51
C HIS A 187 10.74 -0.15 -1.84
N GLY A 188 10.83 1.02 -2.41
CA GLY A 188 9.74 1.64 -3.13
C GLY A 188 9.37 0.81 -4.36
N ILE A 189 8.18 1.07 -4.88
CA ILE A 189 7.65 0.38 -6.05
C ILE A 189 8.32 0.92 -7.33
N GLY A 190 8.80 0.05 -8.22
CA GLY A 190 9.39 0.46 -9.50
C GLY A 190 10.28 -0.60 -10.13
N PHE A 191 10.70 -0.39 -11.37
CA PHE A 191 11.58 -1.31 -12.08
C PHE A 191 13.03 -1.27 -11.57
N ASP A 192 13.48 -0.12 -11.03
CA ASP A 192 14.83 -0.01 -10.45
C ASP A 192 14.99 -0.91 -9.24
N THR A 193 14.01 -0.87 -8.32
CA THR A 193 13.98 -1.73 -7.14
C THR A 193 13.76 -3.20 -7.50
N ALA A 194 12.92 -3.49 -8.49
CA ALA A 194 12.73 -4.84 -9.02
C ALA A 194 14.04 -5.40 -9.60
N ALA A 195 14.83 -4.58 -10.29
CA ALA A 195 16.15 -4.97 -10.79
C ALA A 195 17.11 -5.31 -9.65
N ILE A 196 17.14 -4.51 -8.57
CA ILE A 196 17.96 -4.78 -7.38
C ILE A 196 17.58 -6.13 -6.79
N GLU A 197 16.29 -6.39 -6.60
CA GLU A 197 15.78 -7.65 -6.02
C GLU A 197 16.26 -8.89 -6.80
N LEU A 198 16.19 -8.83 -8.13
CA LEU A 198 16.64 -9.90 -9.02
C LEU A 198 18.17 -10.05 -9.09
N LEU A 199 18.90 -8.97 -8.82
CA LEU A 199 20.37 -8.98 -8.81
C LEU A 199 20.97 -9.56 -7.52
N LEU A 200 20.21 -9.61 -6.41
CA LEU A 200 20.71 -10.19 -5.16
C LEU A 200 21.16 -11.63 -5.33
N PRO A 201 20.32 -12.58 -5.82
CA PRO A 201 20.72 -13.97 -5.96
C PRO A 201 21.67 -14.26 -7.15
N THR A 202 22.04 -13.26 -7.92
CA THR A 202 22.94 -13.37 -9.08
C THR A 202 24.21 -12.56 -8.85
N TYR A 203 24.18 -11.27 -9.13
CA TYR A 203 25.32 -10.38 -8.96
C TYR A 203 25.76 -10.28 -7.49
N GLY A 204 24.85 -10.11 -6.55
CA GLY A 204 25.18 -10.08 -5.12
C GLY A 204 25.84 -11.36 -4.65
N GLU A 205 25.37 -12.53 -5.14
CA GLU A 205 25.98 -13.82 -4.85
C GLU A 205 27.42 -13.91 -5.38
N SER A 206 27.69 -13.41 -6.60
CA SER A 206 29.03 -13.40 -7.18
C SER A 206 30.03 -12.53 -6.38
N LEU A 207 29.51 -11.59 -5.59
CA LEU A 207 30.31 -10.74 -4.68
C LEU A 207 30.45 -11.36 -3.27
N GLY A 208 29.82 -12.48 -2.98
CA GLY A 208 29.84 -13.13 -1.67
C GLY A 208 29.12 -12.32 -0.58
N LEU A 209 28.05 -11.62 -0.91
CA LEU A 209 27.35 -10.70 -0.02
C LEU A 209 26.16 -11.34 0.72
N ARG A 210 25.75 -12.56 0.37
CA ARG A 210 24.68 -13.27 1.07
C ARG A 210 24.97 -13.43 2.56
N GLY A 211 23.98 -13.13 3.41
CA GLY A 211 24.11 -13.13 4.87
C GLY A 211 24.87 -11.93 5.46
N LYS A 212 25.25 -10.95 4.63
CA LYS A 212 25.91 -9.72 5.06
C LYS A 212 25.03 -8.50 4.88
N ILE A 213 24.18 -8.49 3.85
CA ILE A 213 23.28 -7.40 3.50
C ILE A 213 21.88 -7.93 3.19
N CYS A 214 20.87 -7.06 3.19
CA CYS A 214 19.51 -7.30 2.69
C CYS A 214 18.77 -8.48 3.34
N GLU A 215 18.96 -8.68 4.65
CA GLU A 215 18.39 -9.83 5.37
C GLU A 215 16.96 -9.58 5.86
N HIS A 216 16.60 -8.31 6.20
CA HIS A 216 15.36 -7.94 6.84
C HIS A 216 14.66 -6.86 6.02
N TRP A 217 13.37 -7.06 5.74
CA TRP A 217 12.63 -6.19 4.83
C TRP A 217 11.35 -5.68 5.46
N ALA A 218 10.96 -4.48 5.07
CA ALA A 218 9.67 -3.89 5.39
C ALA A 218 9.07 -3.31 4.11
N LEU A 219 8.14 -4.01 3.45
CA LEU A 219 7.58 -3.61 2.15
C LEU A 219 6.30 -4.38 1.81
N ASN A 220 5.63 -3.94 0.75
CA ASN A 220 4.69 -4.78 0.01
C ASN A 220 5.51 -5.71 -0.91
N PRO A 221 5.51 -7.02 -0.66
CA PRO A 221 6.36 -7.95 -1.39
C PRO A 221 5.88 -8.13 -2.83
N HIS A 222 6.83 -8.32 -3.73
CA HIS A 222 6.58 -8.50 -5.15
C HIS A 222 7.14 -9.83 -5.64
N PRO A 223 6.63 -10.38 -6.75
CA PRO A 223 7.17 -11.59 -7.35
C PRO A 223 8.67 -11.52 -7.67
N THR A 224 9.22 -10.33 -7.95
CA THR A 224 10.65 -10.14 -8.22
C THR A 224 11.55 -10.42 -7.01
N LEU A 225 10.99 -10.38 -5.79
CA LEU A 225 11.73 -10.73 -4.57
C LEU A 225 11.78 -12.24 -4.30
N ILE A 226 10.90 -13.04 -4.89
CA ILE A 226 10.82 -14.49 -4.66
C ILE A 226 12.17 -15.19 -4.89
N PRO A 227 12.94 -14.93 -5.98
CA PRO A 227 14.23 -15.57 -6.16
C PRO A 227 15.23 -15.29 -5.02
N ALA A 228 15.22 -14.09 -4.46
CA ALA A 228 16.06 -13.75 -3.31
C ALA A 228 15.60 -14.46 -2.02
N ILE A 229 14.29 -14.59 -1.81
CA ILE A 229 13.74 -15.35 -0.68
C ILE A 229 14.13 -16.82 -0.79
N GLU A 230 13.86 -17.46 -1.93
CA GLU A 230 14.10 -18.89 -2.13
C GLU A 230 15.60 -19.27 -2.09
N SER A 231 16.48 -18.33 -2.44
CA SER A 231 17.92 -18.53 -2.33
C SER A 231 18.52 -18.20 -0.95
N GLY A 232 17.67 -17.83 0.01
CA GLY A 232 18.08 -17.59 1.40
C GLY A 232 18.76 -16.25 1.67
N TRP A 233 18.52 -15.26 0.83
CA TRP A 233 18.96 -13.89 1.06
C TRP A 233 18.11 -13.19 2.14
N VAL A 234 16.81 -13.47 2.14
CA VAL A 234 15.84 -12.81 2.99
C VAL A 234 15.49 -13.69 4.18
N LYS A 235 15.61 -13.15 5.38
CA LYS A 235 15.29 -13.83 6.64
C LYS A 235 13.91 -13.47 7.16
N THR A 236 13.51 -12.21 7.05
CA THR A 236 12.22 -11.74 7.55
C THR A 236 11.65 -10.63 6.67
N ILE A 237 10.35 -10.61 6.54
CA ILE A 237 9.61 -9.54 5.86
C ILE A 237 8.47 -9.06 6.76
N HIS A 238 8.46 -7.76 7.08
CA HIS A 238 7.28 -7.06 7.56
C HIS A 238 6.45 -6.63 6.36
N CYS A 239 5.29 -7.25 6.21
CA CYS A 239 4.42 -7.06 5.07
C CYS A 239 3.35 -6.00 5.38
N PHE A 240 3.17 -5.00 4.51
CA PHE A 240 2.11 -4.00 4.65
C PHE A 240 0.80 -4.44 4.00
N GLY A 241 0.89 -5.24 2.99
CA GLY A 241 -0.15 -5.77 2.15
C GLY A 241 0.46 -6.73 1.15
N SER A 242 -0.21 -7.02 0.04
CA SER A 242 0.35 -7.85 -1.01
C SER A 242 0.15 -7.24 -2.40
N GLU A 243 1.06 -7.55 -3.29
CA GLU A 243 0.86 -7.34 -4.72
C GLU A 243 0.16 -8.55 -5.34
N VAL A 244 -0.50 -8.31 -6.47
CA VAL A 244 -1.20 -9.38 -7.21
C VAL A 244 -0.28 -10.56 -7.47
N GLY A 245 -0.74 -11.75 -7.09
CA GLY A 245 -0.01 -13.01 -7.24
C GLY A 245 0.92 -13.36 -6.09
N MET A 246 0.92 -12.59 -5.01
CA MET A 246 1.72 -12.88 -3.81
C MET A 246 0.93 -13.50 -2.67
N GLU A 247 -0.40 -13.49 -2.72
CA GLU A 247 -1.26 -13.85 -1.59
C GLU A 247 -1.01 -15.28 -1.10
N ASP A 248 -1.01 -16.24 -2.00
CA ASP A 248 -0.79 -17.65 -1.65
C ASP A 248 0.65 -17.91 -1.24
N TYR A 249 1.60 -17.23 -1.88
CA TYR A 249 3.01 -17.32 -1.50
C TYR A 249 3.24 -16.81 -0.07
N ILE A 250 2.67 -15.65 0.28
CA ILE A 250 2.75 -15.08 1.63
C ILE A 250 2.14 -16.05 2.65
N ARG A 251 0.96 -16.60 2.37
CA ARG A 251 0.29 -17.58 3.26
C ARG A 251 1.13 -18.83 3.49
N ALA A 252 1.85 -19.28 2.48
CA ALA A 252 2.68 -20.49 2.54
C ALA A 252 4.02 -20.28 3.25
N ARG A 253 4.48 -19.03 3.41
CA ARG A 253 5.82 -18.69 3.90
C ARG A 253 5.78 -17.92 5.23
N SER A 254 5.05 -18.43 6.22
CA SER A 254 5.01 -17.87 7.59
C SER A 254 6.37 -17.90 8.31
N ASP A 255 7.35 -18.62 7.76
CA ASP A 255 8.73 -18.63 8.21
C ASP A 255 9.50 -17.36 7.85
N ILE A 256 9.06 -16.63 6.82
CA ILE A 256 9.67 -15.40 6.29
C ILE A 256 8.80 -14.18 6.57
N PHE A 257 7.50 -14.27 6.30
CA PHE A 257 6.58 -13.17 6.49
C PHE A 257 6.17 -13.08 7.96
N PHE A 258 6.46 -11.92 8.57
CA PHE A 258 6.07 -11.69 9.96
C PHE A 258 4.55 -11.79 10.10
N THR A 259 4.14 -12.69 10.97
CA THR A 259 2.75 -12.83 11.40
C THR A 259 2.64 -12.43 12.87
N GLY A 260 1.59 -11.70 13.25
CA GLY A 260 1.27 -11.44 14.65
C GLY A 260 1.04 -12.75 15.43
N ARG A 261 0.93 -12.68 16.75
CA ARG A 261 0.66 -13.85 17.62
C ARG A 261 -0.62 -14.57 17.25
N ASP A 262 -1.56 -13.87 16.64
CA ASP A 262 -2.85 -14.36 16.15
C ASP A 262 -2.76 -14.94 14.73
N GLY A 263 -1.58 -14.97 14.13
CA GLY A 263 -1.36 -15.40 12.75
C GLY A 263 -1.71 -14.32 11.71
N SER A 264 -2.05 -13.10 12.14
CA SER A 264 -2.37 -12.03 11.20
C SER A 264 -1.10 -11.46 10.55
N LEU A 265 -1.18 -11.21 9.23
CA LEU A 265 -0.24 -10.33 8.52
C LEU A 265 -0.56 -8.85 8.78
N ARG A 266 -1.54 -8.61 9.63
CA ARG A 266 -1.98 -7.30 10.04
C ARG A 266 -0.83 -6.58 10.71
N SER A 267 -0.09 -5.88 9.93
CA SER A 267 0.58 -4.74 10.47
C SER A 267 -0.51 -3.69 10.67
N ASN A 268 -0.89 -3.41 11.87
CA ASN A 268 -1.48 -2.13 12.14
C ASN A 268 -0.40 -1.10 11.79
N ARG A 269 -0.37 -0.71 10.52
CA ARG A 269 0.69 0.07 9.88
C ARG A 269 1.03 1.30 10.71
N PHE A 270 0.00 1.99 11.20
CA PHE A 270 0.16 3.18 12.02
C PHE A 270 0.87 2.88 13.36
N LEU A 271 0.37 1.92 14.13
CA LEU A 271 0.96 1.58 15.42
C LEU A 271 2.34 0.95 15.29
N CYS A 272 2.55 0.10 14.29
CA CYS A 272 3.86 -0.51 14.04
C CYS A 272 4.91 0.53 13.62
N GLN A 273 4.53 1.53 12.84
CA GLN A 273 5.43 2.62 12.47
C GLN A 273 5.76 3.53 13.67
N LEU A 274 4.77 3.88 14.48
CA LEU A 274 5.02 4.62 15.74
C LEU A 274 5.92 3.86 16.70
N ALA A 275 5.82 2.54 16.74
CA ALA A 275 6.67 1.67 17.56
C ALA A 275 8.08 1.45 16.96
N GLY A 276 8.39 2.04 15.80
CA GLY A 276 9.65 1.86 15.12
C GLY A 276 9.88 0.48 14.51
N GLN A 277 8.84 -0.34 14.38
CA GLN A 277 8.97 -1.70 13.83
C GLN A 277 9.33 -1.72 12.35
N TYR A 278 9.13 -0.63 11.65
CA TYR A 278 9.53 -0.45 10.26
C TYR A 278 10.75 0.43 10.09
N ALA A 279 11.47 0.72 11.17
CA ALA A 279 12.76 1.38 11.06
C ALA A 279 13.71 0.49 10.28
N VAL A 280 14.32 1.03 9.24
CA VAL A 280 15.22 0.33 8.34
C VAL A 280 16.51 1.11 8.16
N ASP A 281 17.60 0.43 7.81
CA ASP A 281 18.91 1.06 7.57
C ASP A 281 18.88 1.90 6.28
N ALA A 282 18.08 1.49 5.29
CA ALA A 282 17.98 2.18 4.02
C ALA A 282 16.60 2.05 3.39
N PHE A 283 16.18 3.11 2.69
CA PHE A 283 15.05 3.12 1.78
C PHE A 283 15.53 3.50 0.38
N ILE A 284 15.11 2.73 -0.61
CA ILE A 284 15.32 3.06 -2.02
C ILE A 284 13.94 3.27 -2.67
N GLY A 285 13.75 4.46 -3.21
CA GLY A 285 12.54 4.84 -3.91
C GLY A 285 12.81 5.73 -5.11
N SER A 286 11.75 6.10 -5.80
CA SER A 286 11.79 6.97 -6.97
C SER A 286 11.05 8.27 -6.69
N THR A 287 11.51 9.36 -7.29
CA THR A 287 10.81 10.65 -7.28
C THR A 287 10.69 11.20 -8.70
N LEU A 288 9.74 12.10 -8.93
CA LEU A 288 9.57 12.73 -10.25
C LEU A 288 10.63 13.79 -10.53
N GLN A 289 11.02 14.53 -9.51
CA GLN A 289 12.01 15.59 -9.61
C GLN A 289 12.89 15.62 -8.36
N ILE A 290 14.14 16.00 -8.55
CA ILE A 290 15.09 16.29 -7.47
C ILE A 290 15.85 17.56 -7.84
N ASP A 291 16.09 18.44 -6.88
CA ASP A 291 16.89 19.65 -7.06
C ASP A 291 18.36 19.46 -6.61
N GLY A 292 19.16 20.52 -6.74
CA GLY A 292 20.58 20.48 -6.36
C GLY A 292 20.84 20.34 -4.86
N ASP A 293 19.85 20.61 -4.03
CA ASP A 293 19.90 20.47 -2.57
C ASP A 293 19.28 19.14 -2.08
N ALA A 294 19.02 18.23 -3.01
CA ALA A 294 18.40 16.93 -2.76
C ALA A 294 16.93 16.99 -2.27
N ASN A 295 16.22 18.09 -2.46
CA ASN A 295 14.78 18.11 -2.24
C ASN A 295 14.08 17.38 -3.36
N SER A 296 13.10 16.55 -3.01
CA SER A 296 12.33 15.75 -3.96
C SER A 296 10.89 16.24 -4.11
N SER A 297 10.31 16.08 -5.30
CA SER A 297 8.92 16.40 -5.58
C SER A 297 8.23 15.26 -6.33
N THR A 298 7.01 14.94 -5.90
CA THR A 298 6.09 14.01 -6.57
C THR A 298 4.89 14.72 -7.19
N VAL A 299 4.88 16.06 -7.12
CA VAL A 299 3.89 16.92 -7.75
C VAL A 299 4.57 17.80 -8.77
N THR A 300 4.17 17.69 -10.02
CA THR A 300 4.73 18.48 -11.13
C THR A 300 3.59 19.06 -11.96
N SER A 301 3.91 20.01 -12.85
CA SER A 301 2.96 20.47 -13.85
C SER A 301 2.39 19.31 -14.66
N GLY A 302 1.08 19.14 -14.65
CA GLY A 302 0.37 18.07 -15.33
C GLY A 302 0.43 16.68 -14.68
N ARG A 303 1.02 16.54 -13.47
CA ARG A 303 1.04 15.26 -12.76
C ARG A 303 1.03 15.44 -11.24
N ILE A 304 0.07 14.82 -10.57
CA ILE A 304 -0.07 14.83 -9.11
C ILE A 304 -0.06 13.39 -8.62
N ALA A 305 1.12 12.88 -8.24
CA ALA A 305 1.28 11.49 -7.83
C ALA A 305 1.09 11.27 -6.31
N GLY A 306 1.42 12.28 -5.50
CA GLY A 306 1.40 12.16 -4.03
C GLY A 306 2.64 11.44 -3.47
N PHE A 307 2.74 11.39 -2.14
CA PHE A 307 3.92 10.92 -1.43
C PHE A 307 3.90 9.42 -1.11
N GLY A 308 2.71 8.88 -0.88
CA GLY A 308 2.59 7.51 -0.38
C GLY A 308 3.35 7.28 0.92
N GLY A 309 4.16 6.23 0.96
CA GLY A 309 5.01 5.87 2.10
C GLY A 309 6.43 6.46 2.07
N ALA A 310 6.88 6.98 0.92
CA ALA A 310 8.27 7.34 0.69
C ALA A 310 8.90 8.30 1.72
N PRO A 311 8.28 9.41 2.14
CA PRO A 311 8.90 10.36 3.07
C PRO A 311 9.16 9.79 4.46
N LYS A 312 8.57 8.68 4.81
CA LYS A 312 8.65 8.08 6.14
C LYS A 312 9.72 7.03 6.29
N HIS A 313 10.11 6.44 5.19
CA HIS A 313 11.16 5.44 5.17
C HIS A 313 12.55 6.06 4.95
N GLY A 314 12.61 7.34 4.58
CA GLY A 314 13.85 8.08 4.30
C GLY A 314 14.27 9.08 5.38
N SER A 315 13.58 9.10 6.55
CA SER A 315 13.91 10.02 7.65
C SER A 315 14.45 9.30 8.87
#